data_5ef5b86bcd376ab85e77a1f203dfa5ce
#
_entry.id   5ef5b86bcd376ab85e77a1f203dfa5ce
#
_cell.length_a   1.000
_cell.length_b   1.000
_cell.length_c   1.000
_cell.angle_alpha   90.00
_cell.angle_beta   90.00
_cell.angle_gamma   90.00
#
_symmetry.space_group_name_H-M   'P 1'
#
loop_
_entity.id
_entity.type
_entity.pdbx_description
1 polymer ?
#
loop_
_entity_poly.entity_id
_entity_poly.type
_entity_poly.pdbx_seq_one_letter_code
_entity_poly.pdbx_strand_id
1 'polypeptide(L)'
;MKIIHNKPKIREKLQKMGVENLTNEELLIILLGSGTPSMPVKKLARKILHQFPLNKIHLQSIEKLTNISGIGFAHATKILASIELGKRNSSPSLEKIMSPTSVIPHLHKIRHKTKEHTMCLYLNARSELIHTEIIALGGLNYTL
;
A
#
# COMPACT_ATOMS: atom_id res chain seq x y z
N MET A 1 8.92 -42.73 11.39
CA MET A 1 8.28 -41.70 12.24
C MET A 1 7.92 -40.51 11.34
N LYS A 2 6.67 -40.39 10.88
CA LYS A 2 6.22 -39.25 10.02
C LYS A 2 6.14 -38.03 10.89
N ILE A 3 7.02 -37.05 10.67
CA ILE A 3 6.88 -35.72 11.26
C ILE A 3 5.67 -35.06 10.58
N ILE A 4 4.53 -35.05 11.25
CA ILE A 4 3.36 -34.29 10.84
C ILE A 4 3.76 -32.83 11.01
N HIS A 5 4.16 -32.19 9.90
CA HIS A 5 4.28 -30.75 9.83
C HIS A 5 2.86 -30.18 10.00
N ASN A 6 2.52 -29.83 11.23
CA ASN A 6 1.32 -29.06 11.53
C ASN A 6 1.53 -27.68 10.90
N LYS A 7 1.27 -27.57 9.58
CA LYS A 7 1.22 -26.28 8.88
C LYS A 7 0.19 -25.46 9.63
N PRO A 8 0.52 -24.28 10.13
CA PRO A 8 -0.47 -23.46 10.81
C PRO A 8 -1.67 -23.28 9.89
N LYS A 9 -2.87 -23.42 10.43
CA LYS A 9 -4.16 -23.25 9.72
C LYS A 9 -4.40 -21.82 9.22
N ILE A 10 -3.34 -21.07 8.94
CA ILE A 10 -3.38 -19.65 8.55
C ILE A 10 -4.03 -19.48 7.18
N ARG A 11 -3.80 -20.42 6.24
CA ARG A 11 -4.44 -20.39 4.93
C ARG A 11 -5.94 -20.66 5.03
N GLU A 12 -6.36 -21.54 5.92
CA GLU A 12 -7.77 -21.77 6.22
C GLU A 12 -8.42 -20.56 6.88
N LYS A 13 -7.68 -19.87 7.77
CA LYS A 13 -8.12 -18.60 8.39
C LYS A 13 -8.32 -17.54 7.31
N LEU A 14 -7.38 -17.39 6.38
CA LEU A 14 -7.49 -16.44 5.26
C LEU A 14 -8.73 -16.74 4.41
N GLN A 15 -8.97 -18.03 4.09
CA GLN A 15 -10.11 -18.44 3.26
C GLN A 15 -11.45 -18.18 3.95
N LYS A 16 -11.53 -18.34 5.29
CA LYS A 16 -12.78 -18.20 6.04
C LYS A 16 -13.09 -16.77 6.45
N MET A 17 -12.08 -15.99 6.77
CA MET A 17 -12.22 -14.69 7.43
C MET A 17 -11.73 -13.49 6.58
N GLY A 18 -11.11 -13.75 5.43
CA GLY A 18 -10.51 -12.69 4.61
C GLY A 18 -9.10 -12.30 5.05
N VAL A 19 -8.39 -11.62 4.15
CA VAL A 19 -6.99 -11.20 4.34
C VAL A 19 -6.85 -10.11 5.41
N GLU A 20 -7.85 -9.26 5.54
CA GLU A 20 -7.92 -8.13 6.48
C GLU A 20 -7.91 -8.58 7.94
N ASN A 21 -8.30 -9.83 8.21
CA ASN A 21 -8.33 -10.40 9.56
C ASN A 21 -7.04 -11.14 9.95
N LEU A 22 -6.02 -11.11 9.09
CA LEU A 22 -4.72 -11.69 9.39
C LEU A 22 -3.79 -10.68 10.06
N THR A 23 -3.01 -11.16 11.00
CA THR A 23 -1.93 -10.37 11.61
C THR A 23 -0.76 -10.20 10.64
N ASN A 24 0.09 -9.20 10.85
CA ASN A 24 1.32 -9.00 10.04
C ASN A 24 2.23 -10.24 10.07
N GLU A 25 2.30 -10.95 11.20
CA GLU A 25 3.03 -12.21 11.32
C GLU A 25 2.43 -13.28 10.39
N GLU A 26 1.11 -13.42 10.38
CA GLU A 26 0.40 -14.41 9.56
C GLU A 26 0.52 -14.09 8.07
N LEU A 27 0.46 -12.82 7.68
CA LEU A 27 0.69 -12.39 6.30
C LEU A 27 2.11 -12.73 5.82
N LEU A 28 3.13 -12.46 6.65
CA LEU A 28 4.50 -12.84 6.35
C LEU A 28 4.68 -14.36 6.26
N ILE A 29 4.03 -15.15 7.12
CA ILE A 29 4.09 -16.61 7.05
C ILE A 29 3.54 -17.11 5.71
N ILE A 30 2.42 -16.55 5.24
CA ILE A 30 1.84 -16.91 3.93
C ILE A 30 2.80 -16.54 2.81
N LEU A 31 3.37 -15.35 2.85
CA LEU A 31 4.29 -14.84 1.83
C LEU A 31 5.57 -15.67 1.73
N LEU A 32 6.17 -15.99 2.87
CA LEU A 32 7.37 -16.82 2.93
C LEU A 32 7.09 -18.27 2.48
N GLY A 33 5.93 -18.79 2.83
CA GLY A 33 5.45 -20.14 2.48
C GLY A 33 6.05 -21.24 3.34
N SER A 34 7.37 -21.27 3.52
CA SER A 34 8.09 -22.27 4.32
C SER A 34 9.24 -21.62 5.08
N GLY A 35 9.65 -22.27 6.16
CA GLY A 35 10.88 -21.95 6.85
C GLY A 35 12.08 -22.68 6.24
N THR A 36 13.18 -22.65 6.97
CA THR A 36 14.38 -23.44 6.67
C THR A 36 14.41 -24.73 7.53
N PRO A 37 15.26 -25.69 7.21
CA PRO A 37 15.43 -26.89 8.06
C PRO A 37 15.75 -26.56 9.52
N SER A 38 16.46 -25.46 9.75
CA SER A 38 16.88 -25.02 11.09
C SER A 38 15.89 -24.03 11.75
N MET A 39 14.95 -23.44 10.99
CA MET A 39 14.06 -22.39 11.52
C MET A 39 12.65 -22.48 10.94
N PRO A 40 11.63 -22.77 11.78
CA PRO A 40 10.24 -22.75 11.38
C PRO A 40 9.82 -21.38 10.86
N VAL A 41 8.95 -21.36 9.83
CA VAL A 41 8.48 -20.14 9.18
C VAL A 41 7.89 -19.10 10.15
N LYS A 42 7.20 -19.55 11.19
CA LYS A 42 6.64 -18.69 12.23
C LYS A 42 7.73 -17.94 12.99
N LYS A 43 8.80 -18.64 13.38
CA LYS A 43 9.95 -18.02 14.07
C LYS A 43 10.67 -17.04 13.14
N LEU A 44 10.77 -17.39 11.85
CA LEU A 44 11.37 -16.55 10.84
C LEU A 44 10.59 -15.24 10.64
N ALA A 45 9.25 -15.31 10.49
CA ALA A 45 8.39 -14.14 10.35
C ALA A 45 8.50 -13.19 11.56
N ARG A 46 8.51 -13.72 12.78
CA ARG A 46 8.72 -12.92 14.00
C ARG A 46 10.07 -12.22 14.02
N LYS A 47 11.13 -12.93 13.61
CA LYS A 47 12.49 -12.37 13.57
C LYS A 47 12.57 -11.20 12.58
N ILE A 48 11.95 -11.33 11.42
CA ILE A 48 11.86 -10.25 10.42
C ILE A 48 11.15 -9.02 11.02
N LEU A 49 9.96 -9.20 11.59
CA LEU A 49 9.17 -8.09 12.16
C LEU A 49 9.82 -7.42 13.36
N HIS A 50 10.59 -8.19 14.16
CA HIS A 50 11.36 -7.64 15.26
C HIS A 50 12.52 -6.77 14.78
N GLN A 51 13.23 -7.21 13.75
CA GLN A 51 14.38 -6.49 13.21
C GLN A 51 13.96 -5.32 12.31
N PHE A 52 12.92 -5.50 11.53
CA PHE A 52 12.37 -4.51 10.62
C PHE A 52 10.85 -4.39 10.80
N PRO A 53 10.37 -3.37 11.51
CA PRO A 53 8.95 -3.07 11.58
C PRO A 53 8.34 -2.93 10.17
N LEU A 54 7.07 -3.31 9.99
CA LEU A 54 6.41 -3.39 8.69
C LEU A 54 6.52 -2.10 7.87
N ASN A 55 6.41 -0.95 8.54
CA ASN A 55 6.53 0.38 7.91
C ASN A 55 7.96 0.74 7.49
N LYS A 56 8.98 -0.03 7.87
CA LYS A 56 10.38 0.20 7.51
C LYS A 56 10.99 -0.91 6.64
N ILE A 57 10.27 -2.02 6.46
CA ILE A 57 10.81 -3.17 5.71
C ILE A 57 11.00 -2.83 4.22
N HIS A 58 10.19 -1.93 3.65
CA HIS A 58 10.29 -1.47 2.28
C HIS A 58 11.54 -0.64 1.99
N LEU A 59 12.21 -0.14 3.02
CA LEU A 59 13.46 0.64 2.92
C LEU A 59 14.71 -0.25 2.95
N GLN A 60 14.54 -1.57 3.12
CA GLN A 60 15.67 -2.48 3.26
C GLN A 60 16.17 -2.95 1.90
N SER A 61 17.50 -3.15 1.80
CA SER A 61 18.09 -3.79 0.64
C SER A 61 18.04 -5.33 0.76
N ILE A 62 18.24 -6.02 -0.36
CA ILE A 62 18.33 -7.50 -0.39
C ILE A 62 19.41 -7.98 0.59
N GLU A 63 20.57 -7.32 0.59
CA GLU A 63 21.70 -7.66 1.47
C GLU A 63 21.31 -7.56 2.95
N LYS A 64 20.63 -6.50 3.35
CA LYS A 64 20.17 -6.32 4.74
C LYS A 64 19.17 -7.41 5.15
N LEU A 65 18.27 -7.78 4.25
CA LEU A 65 17.31 -8.85 4.52
C LEU A 65 17.99 -10.22 4.60
N THR A 66 18.95 -10.51 3.73
CA THR A 66 19.69 -11.78 3.73
C THR A 66 20.64 -11.92 4.92
N ASN A 67 21.02 -10.83 5.59
CA ASN A 67 21.76 -10.88 6.86
C ASN A 67 20.93 -11.47 8.02
N ILE A 68 19.62 -11.60 7.85
CA ILE A 68 18.78 -12.30 8.82
C ILE A 68 18.97 -13.82 8.62
N SER A 69 19.54 -14.49 9.61
CA SER A 69 19.69 -15.95 9.57
C SER A 69 18.36 -16.64 9.24
N GLY A 70 18.35 -17.43 8.18
CA GLY A 70 17.17 -18.11 7.65
C GLY A 70 16.47 -17.37 6.51
N ILE A 71 16.88 -16.14 6.18
CA ILE A 71 16.43 -15.43 4.99
C ILE A 71 17.47 -15.58 3.89
N GLY A 72 17.14 -16.37 2.86
CA GLY A 72 17.93 -16.43 1.63
C GLY A 72 17.42 -15.43 0.59
N PHE A 73 18.14 -15.36 -0.53
CA PHE A 73 17.82 -14.50 -1.66
C PHE A 73 16.34 -14.61 -2.10
N ALA A 74 15.82 -15.86 -2.19
CA ALA A 74 14.43 -16.11 -2.60
C ALA A 74 13.38 -15.50 -1.64
N HIS A 75 13.65 -15.52 -0.34
CA HIS A 75 12.76 -14.89 0.63
C HIS A 75 12.85 -13.35 0.58
N ALA A 76 14.06 -12.82 0.50
CA ALA A 76 14.29 -11.38 0.42
C ALA A 76 13.62 -10.77 -0.82
N THR A 77 13.79 -11.39 -1.99
CA THR A 77 13.18 -10.93 -3.25
C THR A 77 11.66 -11.01 -3.22
N LYS A 78 11.07 -12.08 -2.66
CA LYS A 78 9.61 -12.18 -2.49
C LYS A 78 9.05 -11.05 -1.62
N ILE A 79 9.70 -10.75 -0.51
CA ILE A 79 9.28 -9.66 0.39
C ILE A 79 9.29 -8.33 -0.36
N LEU A 80 10.40 -7.98 -1.00
CA LEU A 80 10.53 -6.70 -1.70
C LEU A 80 9.58 -6.59 -2.90
N ALA A 81 9.42 -7.67 -3.67
CA ALA A 81 8.49 -7.72 -4.79
C ALA A 81 7.03 -7.55 -4.35
N SER A 82 6.62 -8.18 -3.24
CA SER A 82 5.26 -8.04 -2.72
C SER A 82 4.96 -6.62 -2.24
N ILE A 83 5.95 -5.98 -1.61
CA ILE A 83 5.83 -4.58 -1.17
C ILE A 83 5.71 -3.65 -2.38
N GLU A 84 6.53 -3.84 -3.40
CA GLU A 84 6.49 -3.02 -4.62
C GLU A 84 5.15 -3.20 -5.36
N LEU A 85 4.63 -4.42 -5.46
CA LEU A 85 3.30 -4.67 -6.03
C LEU A 85 2.20 -3.97 -5.24
N GLY A 86 2.24 -4.04 -3.91
CA GLY A 86 1.31 -3.33 -3.04
C GLY A 86 1.39 -1.81 -3.23
N LYS A 87 2.60 -1.25 -3.34
CA LYS A 87 2.83 0.17 -3.58
C LYS A 87 2.26 0.61 -4.93
N ARG A 88 2.48 -0.15 -6.00
CA ARG A 88 1.92 0.14 -7.33
C ARG A 88 0.40 0.09 -7.33
N ASN A 89 -0.18 -0.86 -6.61
CA ASN A 89 -1.63 -0.97 -6.47
C ASN A 89 -2.23 0.13 -5.57
N SER A 90 -1.49 0.59 -4.56
CA SER A 90 -1.90 1.64 -3.62
C SER A 90 -1.63 3.06 -4.15
N SER A 91 -0.86 3.20 -5.22
CA SER A 91 -0.77 4.47 -5.93
C SER A 91 -2.13 4.69 -6.57
N PRO A 92 -2.97 5.64 -6.09
CA PRO A 92 -4.18 5.97 -6.79
C PRO A 92 -3.76 6.28 -8.23
N SER A 93 -4.44 5.72 -9.21
CA SER A 93 -4.36 6.23 -10.57
C SER A 93 -4.90 7.65 -10.49
N LEU A 94 -4.00 8.62 -10.30
CA LEU A 94 -4.38 10.02 -10.26
C LEU A 94 -5.09 10.31 -11.57
N GLU A 95 -6.28 10.87 -11.48
CA GLU A 95 -7.09 11.19 -12.65
C GLU A 95 -6.34 12.19 -13.53
N LYS A 96 -6.21 11.89 -14.81
CA LYS A 96 -5.58 12.81 -15.77
C LYS A 96 -6.57 13.88 -16.21
N ILE A 97 -6.17 15.12 -16.03
CA ILE A 97 -6.90 16.29 -16.49
C ILE A 97 -6.30 16.74 -17.82
N MET A 98 -6.83 16.18 -18.92
CA MET A 98 -6.31 16.41 -20.27
C MET A 98 -7.19 17.36 -21.10
N SER A 99 -8.39 17.70 -20.61
CA SER A 99 -9.35 18.55 -21.32
C SER A 99 -10.23 19.31 -20.32
N PRO A 100 -10.88 20.40 -20.71
CA PRO A 100 -11.85 21.09 -19.84
C PRO A 100 -12.99 20.18 -19.37
N THR A 101 -13.39 19.21 -20.17
CA THR A 101 -14.47 18.27 -19.82
C THR A 101 -14.08 17.34 -18.66
N SER A 102 -12.79 16.99 -18.51
CA SER A 102 -12.32 16.20 -17.38
C SER A 102 -12.35 16.95 -16.05
N VAL A 103 -12.52 18.27 -16.06
CA VAL A 103 -12.69 19.09 -14.85
C VAL A 103 -14.11 19.01 -14.29
N ILE A 104 -15.13 18.77 -15.14
CA ILE A 104 -16.55 18.81 -14.78
C ILE A 104 -16.90 17.97 -13.54
N PRO A 105 -16.42 16.72 -13.39
CA PRO A 105 -16.68 15.90 -12.21
C PRO A 105 -16.26 16.56 -10.90
N HIS A 106 -15.22 17.41 -10.92
CA HIS A 106 -14.67 18.04 -9.73
C HIS A 106 -15.46 19.29 -9.31
N LEU A 107 -16.28 19.83 -10.21
CA LEU A 107 -17.08 21.02 -9.96
C LEU A 107 -18.31 20.76 -9.07
N HIS A 108 -18.61 19.51 -8.70
CA HIS A 108 -19.78 19.17 -7.87
C HIS A 108 -19.82 19.94 -6.54
N LYS A 109 -18.67 20.27 -5.98
CA LYS A 109 -18.55 21.03 -4.72
C LYS A 109 -19.02 22.47 -4.83
N ILE A 110 -19.01 23.06 -6.02
CA ILE A 110 -19.33 24.46 -6.28
C ILE A 110 -20.55 24.64 -7.21
N ARG A 111 -20.98 23.59 -7.92
CA ARG A 111 -22.02 23.66 -8.95
C ARG A 111 -23.36 24.23 -8.51
N HIS A 112 -23.72 24.04 -7.23
CA HIS A 112 -25.00 24.52 -6.66
C HIS A 112 -24.83 25.71 -5.70
N LYS A 113 -23.65 26.34 -5.72
CA LYS A 113 -23.40 27.51 -4.89
C LYS A 113 -23.95 28.77 -5.58
N THR A 114 -24.54 29.64 -4.79
CA THR A 114 -25.12 30.93 -5.25
C THR A 114 -24.08 32.04 -5.41
N LYS A 115 -22.91 31.87 -4.81
CA LYS A 115 -21.77 32.80 -4.93
C LYS A 115 -20.75 32.26 -5.93
N GLU A 116 -20.01 33.19 -6.54
CA GLU A 116 -18.86 32.80 -7.37
C GLU A 116 -17.78 32.10 -6.52
N HIS A 117 -17.23 31.03 -7.06
CA HIS A 117 -16.17 30.28 -6.43
C HIS A 117 -15.03 30.02 -7.44
N THR A 118 -13.84 30.38 -7.04
CA THR A 118 -12.63 30.00 -7.79
C THR A 118 -12.04 28.75 -7.17
N MET A 119 -11.96 27.69 -7.96
CA MET A 119 -11.35 26.42 -7.54
C MET A 119 -10.06 26.20 -8.30
N CYS A 120 -9.02 25.82 -7.57
CA CYS A 120 -7.74 25.44 -8.13
C CYS A 120 -7.61 23.91 -8.16
N LEU A 121 -7.17 23.39 -9.29
CA LEU A 121 -6.78 21.97 -9.46
C LEU A 121 -5.26 21.93 -9.57
N TYR A 122 -4.62 21.27 -8.62
CA TYR A 122 -3.16 21.09 -8.62
C TYR A 122 -2.82 19.83 -9.40
N LEU A 123 -2.01 19.96 -10.43
CA LEU A 123 -1.61 18.85 -11.29
C LEU A 123 -0.10 18.61 -11.17
N ASN A 124 0.32 17.34 -11.30
CA ASN A 124 1.73 17.02 -11.45
C ASN A 124 2.21 17.20 -12.91
N ALA A 125 3.50 16.96 -13.15
CA ALA A 125 4.09 17.08 -14.51
C ALA A 125 3.48 16.12 -15.56
N ARG A 126 2.65 15.15 -15.13
CA ARG A 126 1.95 14.20 -16.01
C ARG A 126 0.48 14.58 -16.22
N SER A 127 0.09 15.80 -15.80
CA SER A 127 -1.31 16.28 -15.82
C SER A 127 -2.24 15.43 -14.93
N GLU A 128 -1.72 14.81 -13.88
CA GLU A 128 -2.49 14.01 -12.95
C GLU A 128 -2.90 14.87 -11.76
N LEU A 129 -4.19 14.80 -11.37
CA LEU A 129 -4.77 15.60 -10.29
C LEU A 129 -4.22 15.18 -8.92
N ILE A 130 -3.51 16.09 -8.25
CA ILE A 130 -2.94 15.88 -6.91
C ILE A 130 -3.90 16.34 -5.83
N HIS A 131 -4.51 17.55 -6.03
CA HIS A 131 -5.31 18.20 -5.01
C HIS A 131 -6.32 19.18 -5.65
N THR A 132 -7.43 19.43 -4.96
CA THR A 132 -8.42 20.45 -5.34
C THR A 132 -8.71 21.35 -4.15
N GLU A 133 -8.72 22.67 -4.37
CA GLU A 133 -8.97 23.65 -3.32
C GLU A 133 -9.83 24.81 -3.85
N ILE A 134 -10.73 25.32 -3.00
CA ILE A 134 -11.47 26.57 -3.26
C ILE A 134 -10.62 27.70 -2.71
N ILE A 135 -10.06 28.52 -3.60
CA ILE A 135 -9.09 29.58 -3.25
C ILE A 135 -9.72 30.96 -3.12
N ALA A 136 -10.90 31.19 -3.70
CA ALA A 136 -11.61 32.45 -3.59
C ALA A 136 -13.13 32.29 -3.57
N LEU A 137 -13.78 33.15 -2.82
CA LEU A 137 -15.23 33.36 -2.77
C LEU A 137 -15.52 34.74 -3.26
N GLY A 138 -16.26 34.84 -4.37
CA GLY A 138 -16.66 36.12 -4.93
C GLY A 138 -18.12 36.52 -4.56
N GLY A 139 -18.40 37.81 -4.53
CA GLY A 139 -19.74 38.33 -4.60
C GLY A 139 -20.09 38.74 -6.05
N LEU A 140 -21.34 39.09 -6.31
CA LEU A 140 -21.81 39.50 -7.64
C LEU A 140 -20.99 40.62 -8.31
N ASN A 141 -20.23 41.41 -7.54
CA ASN A 141 -19.49 42.59 -8.04
C ASN A 141 -18.01 42.64 -7.63
N TYR A 142 -17.47 41.67 -6.85
CA TYR A 142 -16.06 41.64 -6.44
C TYR A 142 -15.63 40.23 -6.01
N THR A 143 -14.39 39.93 -6.31
CA THR A 143 -13.69 38.72 -5.83
C THR A 143 -12.73 39.16 -4.74
N LEU A 144 -12.77 38.50 -3.59
CA LEU A 144 -11.80 38.66 -2.50
C LEU A 144 -10.60 37.74 -2.72
#